data_d75dc8b6267fd88cad6d5db6c7797945
#
_entry.id   d75dc8b6267fd88cad6d5db6c7797945
#
_cell.length_a   1.000
_cell.length_b   1.000
_cell.length_c   1.000
_cell.angle_alpha   90.00
_cell.angle_beta   90.00
_cell.angle_gamma   90.00
#
_symmetry.space_group_name_H-M   'P 1'
#
loop_
_entity.id
_entity.type
_entity.pdbx_description
1 polymer ?
#
loop_
_entity_poly.entity_id
_entity_poly.type
_entity_poly.pdbx_seq_one_letter_code
_entity_poly.pdbx_strand_id
1 'polypeptide(L)'
;VGDKISLTSLPIVAACGAPVAKLSGRGLGTTGGTIDRLESIPGFSGGLSEERFKRQVKEVGLAIVEAGDLTPADKAIYALRDTTGTVDSLPLVGSSIVSKKVATGAGHLLYDVKSGSGAFMKTIEEARELAELLVRLSKSLGIEASALITNMDEPLGVAVGNVLEVRESVRFLRDEPSAADLSEVTRIVAVRLLELKGIPEPRSAVEKAISSGAAYEKFREFVTAQDGDTGALENLPVTDVVQEVGAPQTGYVAQIEALGVGRAALLLGAGRLKKGDEVDPGVGVEVLIKSGDEVEEGQPVVRLYGGRNVEKAVELVLGALKISDTPDEHPPAILGSLQ
;
A
#
# COMPACT_ATOMS: atom_id res chain seq x y z
N VAL A 1 -3.95 4.19 3.85
CA VAL A 1 -5.24 3.57 3.54
C VAL A 1 -5.26 3.19 2.07
N GLY A 2 -5.55 1.91 1.74
CA GLY A 2 -5.51 1.43 0.36
C GLY A 2 -4.10 1.37 -0.26
N ASP A 3 -3.04 1.47 0.53
CA ASP A 3 -1.65 1.52 0.03
C ASP A 3 -1.15 0.13 -0.41
N LYS A 4 -1.39 -0.18 -1.65
CA LYS A 4 -1.00 -1.42 -2.33
C LYS A 4 0.21 -1.28 -3.27
N ILE A 5 0.94 -0.16 -3.21
CA ILE A 5 2.07 0.13 -4.13
C ILE A 5 3.12 -0.97 -4.17
N SER A 6 3.38 -1.63 -3.04
CA SER A 6 4.32 -2.77 -3.04
C SER A 6 3.86 -3.97 -3.88
N LEU A 7 2.54 -4.17 -3.99
CA LEU A 7 1.97 -5.27 -4.77
C LEU A 7 1.95 -4.96 -6.28
N THR A 8 1.86 -3.69 -6.63
CA THR A 8 1.80 -3.25 -8.02
C THR A 8 3.18 -2.91 -8.58
N SER A 9 3.99 -2.10 -7.88
CA SER A 9 5.26 -1.61 -8.40
C SER A 9 6.41 -2.63 -8.37
N LEU A 10 6.51 -3.45 -7.30
CA LEU A 10 7.66 -4.33 -7.13
C LEU A 10 7.70 -5.50 -8.14
N PRO A 11 6.58 -6.11 -8.56
CA PRO A 11 6.58 -7.07 -9.65
C PRO A 11 7.02 -6.45 -10.98
N ILE A 12 6.65 -5.19 -11.26
CA ILE A 12 7.11 -4.46 -12.46
C ILE A 12 8.63 -4.29 -12.43
N VAL A 13 9.16 -3.81 -11.30
CA VAL A 13 10.61 -3.59 -11.10
C VAL A 13 11.39 -4.90 -11.28
N ALA A 14 10.89 -5.99 -10.68
CA ALA A 14 11.50 -7.31 -10.81
C ALA A 14 11.41 -7.87 -12.24
N ALA A 15 10.30 -7.66 -12.95
CA ALA A 15 10.13 -8.03 -14.35
C ALA A 15 11.09 -7.28 -15.28
N CYS A 16 11.48 -6.06 -14.91
CA CYS A 16 12.51 -5.27 -15.61
C CYS A 16 13.95 -5.68 -15.25
N GLY A 17 14.17 -6.76 -14.51
CA GLY A 17 15.49 -7.30 -14.17
C GLY A 17 16.19 -6.64 -12.97
N ALA A 18 15.48 -5.84 -12.19
CA ALA A 18 15.99 -5.28 -10.94
C ALA A 18 15.47 -6.11 -9.74
N PRO A 19 16.31 -6.94 -9.09
CA PRO A 19 15.84 -7.78 -8.00
C PRO A 19 15.41 -6.97 -6.78
N VAL A 20 14.31 -7.39 -6.14
CA VAL A 20 13.69 -6.72 -4.99
C VAL A 20 13.69 -7.65 -3.77
N ALA A 21 14.28 -7.17 -2.68
CA ALA A 21 14.25 -7.81 -1.37
C ALA A 21 13.54 -6.87 -0.38
N LYS A 22 12.34 -7.23 0.08
CA LYS A 22 11.55 -6.36 0.97
C LYS A 22 11.21 -7.03 2.29
N LEU A 23 11.58 -6.37 3.39
CA LEU A 23 11.01 -6.66 4.70
C LEU A 23 9.80 -5.76 4.94
N SER A 24 8.71 -6.36 5.37
CA SER A 24 7.44 -5.66 5.62
C SER A 24 6.85 -6.10 6.97
N GLY A 25 5.73 -5.50 7.34
CA GLY A 25 5.04 -5.78 8.60
C GLY A 25 3.56 -6.11 8.38
N ARG A 26 2.94 -6.56 9.46
CA ARG A 26 1.49 -6.67 9.58
C ARG A 26 0.89 -5.32 9.93
N GLY A 27 -0.36 -5.12 9.56
CA GLY A 27 -1.11 -3.92 9.87
C GLY A 27 -1.58 -3.86 11.32
N LEU A 28 -1.73 -2.64 11.80
CA LEU A 28 -2.38 -2.33 13.07
C LEU A 28 -3.22 -1.07 12.90
N GLY A 29 -4.41 -1.05 13.47
CA GLY A 29 -5.35 0.05 13.30
C GLY A 29 -5.91 0.13 11.88
N THR A 30 -6.02 1.34 11.37
CA THR A 30 -6.63 1.63 10.06
C THR A 30 -5.73 1.33 8.85
N THR A 31 -4.46 0.97 9.10
CA THR A 31 -3.51 0.66 8.04
C THR A 31 -3.34 -0.84 7.91
N GLY A 32 -3.77 -1.43 6.81
CA GLY A 32 -3.48 -2.81 6.47
C GLY A 32 -1.97 -3.01 6.21
N GLY A 33 -1.41 -4.16 6.65
CA GLY A 33 -0.02 -4.50 6.37
C GLY A 33 0.14 -5.18 5.01
N THR A 34 1.28 -5.00 4.36
CA THR A 34 1.59 -5.71 3.12
C THR A 34 1.53 -7.22 3.29
N ILE A 35 1.96 -7.73 4.46
CA ILE A 35 1.91 -9.16 4.76
C ILE A 35 0.47 -9.66 4.89
N ASP A 36 -0.41 -8.91 5.57
CA ASP A 36 -1.83 -9.30 5.70
C ASP A 36 -2.53 -9.38 4.34
N ARG A 37 -2.20 -8.45 3.43
CA ARG A 37 -2.70 -8.48 2.04
C ARG A 37 -2.22 -9.72 1.31
N LEU A 38 -0.94 -9.99 1.33
CA LEU A 38 -0.37 -11.15 0.64
C LEU A 38 -0.87 -12.48 1.24
N GLU A 39 -0.99 -12.59 2.55
CA GLU A 39 -1.54 -13.77 3.22
C GLU A 39 -3.06 -13.94 3.04
N SER A 40 -3.76 -12.94 2.47
CA SER A 40 -5.13 -13.12 2.00
C SER A 40 -5.22 -13.96 0.70
N ILE A 41 -4.09 -14.19 0.03
CA ILE A 41 -3.97 -15.17 -1.07
C ILE A 41 -3.86 -16.56 -0.42
N PRO A 42 -4.74 -17.51 -0.75
CA PRO A 42 -4.71 -18.85 -0.17
C PRO A 42 -3.32 -19.50 -0.25
N GLY A 43 -2.83 -20.02 0.87
CA GLY A 43 -1.55 -20.70 0.98
C GLY A 43 -0.32 -19.80 1.08
N PHE A 44 -0.43 -18.50 0.77
CA PHE A 44 0.73 -17.60 0.80
C PHE A 44 1.34 -17.50 2.20
N SER A 45 2.67 -17.58 2.28
CA SER A 45 3.45 -17.44 3.51
C SER A 45 4.34 -16.20 3.49
N GLY A 46 4.09 -15.24 4.40
CA GLY A 46 4.99 -14.10 4.65
C GLY A 46 6.23 -14.44 5.47
N GLY A 47 6.26 -15.61 6.11
CA GLY A 47 7.35 -16.06 6.97
C GLY A 47 8.31 -17.00 6.24
N LEU A 48 9.45 -16.50 5.78
CA LEU A 48 10.52 -17.31 5.19
C LEU A 48 11.75 -17.36 6.09
N SER A 49 12.51 -18.48 6.05
CA SER A 49 13.86 -18.50 6.60
C SER A 49 14.77 -17.55 5.80
N GLU A 50 15.83 -17.06 6.43
CA GLU A 50 16.82 -16.19 5.78
C GLU A 50 17.40 -16.85 4.52
N GLU A 51 17.68 -18.16 4.56
CA GLU A 51 18.20 -18.92 3.43
C GLU A 51 17.20 -18.96 2.27
N ARG A 52 15.92 -19.25 2.56
CA ARG A 52 14.86 -19.27 1.53
C ARG A 52 14.63 -17.88 0.95
N PHE A 53 14.63 -16.84 1.78
CA PHE A 53 14.53 -15.46 1.34
C PHE A 53 15.65 -15.08 0.36
N LYS A 54 16.91 -15.31 0.72
CA LYS A 54 18.07 -15.01 -0.14
C LYS A 54 18.03 -15.79 -1.45
N ARG A 55 17.69 -17.08 -1.38
CA ARG A 55 17.54 -17.93 -2.58
C ARG A 55 16.46 -17.41 -3.51
N GLN A 56 15.29 -17.08 -2.97
CA GLN A 56 14.18 -16.57 -3.77
C GLN A 56 14.51 -15.24 -4.46
N VAL A 57 15.14 -14.29 -3.75
CA VAL A 57 15.60 -13.03 -4.37
C VAL A 57 16.53 -13.30 -5.55
N LYS A 58 17.41 -14.31 -5.44
CA LYS A 58 18.36 -14.68 -6.49
C LYS A 58 17.68 -15.39 -7.67
N GLU A 59 16.73 -16.28 -7.42
CA GLU A 59 16.12 -17.15 -8.43
C GLU A 59 14.90 -16.49 -9.09
N VAL A 60 14.04 -15.84 -8.32
CA VAL A 60 12.77 -15.23 -8.77
C VAL A 60 12.91 -13.73 -9.02
N GLY A 61 13.84 -13.08 -8.32
CA GLY A 61 14.04 -11.63 -8.39
C GLY A 61 13.09 -10.82 -7.51
N LEU A 62 12.18 -11.43 -6.76
CA LEU A 62 11.25 -10.76 -5.87
C LEU A 62 10.96 -11.61 -4.63
N ALA A 63 11.12 -11.01 -3.44
CA ALA A 63 10.66 -11.59 -2.19
C ALA A 63 10.18 -10.48 -1.24
N ILE A 64 9.01 -10.70 -0.61
CA ILE A 64 8.43 -9.82 0.39
C ILE A 64 8.12 -10.66 1.62
N VAL A 65 8.80 -10.40 2.74
CA VAL A 65 8.70 -11.22 3.94
C VAL A 65 8.46 -10.37 5.18
N GLU A 66 7.91 -11.00 6.21
CA GLU A 66 7.79 -10.38 7.52
C GLU A 66 9.19 -10.12 8.11
N ALA A 67 9.40 -8.92 8.68
CA ALA A 67 10.71 -8.54 9.23
C ALA A 67 11.15 -9.49 10.37
N GLY A 68 10.24 -9.94 11.21
CA GLY A 68 10.42 -10.99 12.20
C GLY A 68 11.76 -10.93 12.94
N ASP A 69 12.47 -12.06 12.92
CA ASP A 69 13.77 -12.21 13.59
C ASP A 69 14.96 -11.71 12.76
N LEU A 70 14.73 -11.22 11.53
CA LEU A 70 15.79 -10.63 10.69
C LEU A 70 16.25 -9.26 11.21
N THR A 71 15.48 -8.63 12.09
CA THR A 71 15.82 -7.33 12.71
C THR A 71 15.59 -7.37 14.23
N PRO A 72 16.32 -8.20 14.99
CA PRO A 72 16.04 -8.42 16.42
C PRO A 72 16.19 -7.15 17.27
N ALA A 73 17.17 -6.31 16.98
CA ALA A 73 17.36 -5.03 17.68
C ALA A 73 16.20 -4.07 17.48
N ASP A 74 15.73 -3.91 16.23
CA ASP A 74 14.57 -3.07 15.93
C ASP A 74 13.30 -3.62 16.61
N LYS A 75 13.10 -4.93 16.61
CA LYS A 75 11.98 -5.59 17.30
C LYS A 75 11.95 -5.25 18.80
N ALA A 76 13.11 -5.29 19.48
CA ALA A 76 13.23 -4.95 20.89
C ALA A 76 12.97 -3.46 21.16
N ILE A 77 13.57 -2.57 20.38
CA ILE A 77 13.36 -1.12 20.50
C ILE A 77 11.91 -0.75 20.22
N TYR A 78 11.30 -1.31 19.17
CA TYR A 78 9.92 -1.03 18.80
C TYR A 78 8.95 -1.41 19.92
N ALA A 79 9.16 -2.56 20.59
CA ALA A 79 8.35 -2.97 21.73
C ALA A 79 8.43 -1.98 22.92
N LEU A 80 9.60 -1.35 23.12
CA LEU A 80 9.78 -0.34 24.17
C LEU A 80 9.10 1.00 23.83
N ARG A 81 9.05 1.37 22.54
CA ARG A 81 8.45 2.65 22.10
C ARG A 81 6.97 2.77 22.47
N ASP A 82 6.24 1.68 22.41
CA ASP A 82 4.82 1.63 22.79
C ASP A 82 4.65 1.92 24.29
N THR A 83 5.48 1.31 25.13
CA THR A 83 5.43 1.48 26.60
C THR A 83 5.97 2.82 27.08
N THR A 84 6.87 3.45 26.34
CA THR A 84 7.50 4.74 26.70
C THR A 84 6.83 5.95 26.06
N GLY A 85 5.78 5.76 25.23
CA GLY A 85 5.10 6.85 24.53
C GLY A 85 5.99 7.57 23.51
N THR A 86 6.99 6.89 22.93
CA THR A 86 7.93 7.46 21.96
C THR A 86 7.72 6.95 20.53
N VAL A 87 6.52 6.44 20.22
CA VAL A 87 6.18 5.89 18.90
C VAL A 87 6.36 6.96 17.82
N ASP A 88 6.00 8.21 18.08
CA ASP A 88 6.02 9.32 17.11
C ASP A 88 7.39 10.03 17.04
N SER A 89 8.40 9.56 17.77
CA SER A 89 9.75 10.13 17.72
C SER A 89 10.37 9.95 16.33
N LEU A 90 10.55 11.03 15.59
CA LEU A 90 11.07 11.02 14.23
C LEU A 90 12.41 10.28 14.09
N PRO A 91 13.43 10.47 14.98
CA PRO A 91 14.66 9.69 14.94
C PRO A 91 14.45 8.18 15.11
N LEU A 92 13.53 7.78 15.99
CA LEU A 92 13.21 6.37 16.22
C LEU A 92 12.42 5.76 15.06
N VAL A 93 11.53 6.53 14.44
CA VAL A 93 10.84 6.13 13.20
C VAL A 93 11.85 5.92 12.10
N GLY A 94 12.74 6.88 11.88
CA GLY A 94 13.79 6.81 10.85
C GLY A 94 14.72 5.61 11.04
N SER A 95 15.23 5.40 12.26
CA SER A 95 16.13 4.28 12.55
C SER A 95 15.45 2.92 12.36
N SER A 96 14.17 2.77 12.76
CA SER A 96 13.39 1.55 12.59
C SER A 96 13.12 1.25 11.10
N ILE A 97 12.84 2.26 10.29
CA ILE A 97 12.63 2.08 8.86
C ILE A 97 13.95 1.69 8.18
N VAL A 98 15.02 2.43 8.40
CA VAL A 98 16.31 2.23 7.71
C VAL A 98 16.96 0.91 8.12
N SER A 99 16.92 0.52 9.40
CA SER A 99 17.51 -0.75 9.87
C SER A 99 16.93 -1.97 9.13
N LYS A 100 15.62 -1.99 8.89
CA LYS A 100 14.97 -3.05 8.10
C LYS A 100 15.47 -3.08 6.65
N LYS A 101 15.78 -1.93 6.06
CA LYS A 101 16.29 -1.85 4.69
C LYS A 101 17.74 -2.27 4.61
N VAL A 102 18.55 -1.89 5.58
CA VAL A 102 19.94 -2.35 5.72
C VAL A 102 20.00 -3.87 5.87
N ALA A 103 19.11 -4.44 6.67
CA ALA A 103 19.04 -5.88 6.90
C ALA A 103 18.77 -6.71 5.62
N THR A 104 18.16 -6.11 4.59
CA THR A 104 17.96 -6.78 3.29
C THR A 104 19.21 -6.78 2.41
N GLY A 105 20.24 -5.99 2.72
CA GLY A 105 21.40 -5.80 1.87
C GLY A 105 21.11 -4.95 0.61
N ALA A 106 20.02 -4.17 0.61
CA ALA A 106 19.65 -3.33 -0.52
C ALA A 106 20.69 -2.22 -0.76
N GLY A 107 21.15 -2.09 -2.00
CA GLY A 107 22.06 -0.99 -2.39
C GLY A 107 21.34 0.27 -2.87
N HIS A 108 20.05 0.15 -3.17
CA HIS A 108 19.23 1.25 -3.69
C HIS A 108 17.88 1.25 -2.96
N LEU A 109 17.42 2.42 -2.53
CA LEU A 109 16.16 2.59 -1.79
C LEU A 109 15.33 3.73 -2.36
N LEU A 110 14.05 3.48 -2.55
CA LEU A 110 13.05 4.51 -2.76
C LEU A 110 12.08 4.50 -1.58
N TYR A 111 11.97 5.62 -0.90
CA TYR A 111 10.99 5.83 0.15
C TYR A 111 9.74 6.48 -0.43
N ASP A 112 8.60 5.83 -0.29
CA ASP A 112 7.29 6.38 -0.57
C ASP A 112 6.69 6.85 0.77
N VAL A 113 6.80 8.15 1.03
CA VAL A 113 6.36 8.79 2.27
C VAL A 113 4.97 9.37 2.06
N LYS A 114 3.99 8.77 2.72
CA LYS A 114 2.59 9.18 2.64
C LYS A 114 2.34 10.44 3.48
N SER A 115 1.60 11.41 2.91
CA SER A 115 1.16 12.64 3.57
C SER A 115 -0.36 12.77 3.46
N GLY A 116 -1.04 13.12 4.53
CA GLY A 116 -2.48 13.37 4.58
C GLY A 116 -3.21 12.65 5.70
N SER A 117 -4.53 12.74 5.69
CA SER A 117 -5.41 12.25 6.76
C SER A 117 -5.24 10.76 7.06
N GLY A 118 -5.02 9.94 6.04
CA GLY A 118 -4.81 8.49 6.15
C GLY A 118 -3.37 8.07 6.42
N ALA A 119 -2.43 9.00 6.59
CA ALA A 119 -1.01 8.75 6.82
C ALA A 119 -0.61 9.07 8.28
N PHE A 120 0.63 8.70 8.66
CA PHE A 120 1.25 9.16 9.90
C PHE A 120 1.63 10.65 9.81
N MET A 121 2.28 11.05 8.71
CA MET A 121 2.60 12.46 8.43
C MET A 121 1.34 13.15 7.92
N LYS A 122 0.87 14.16 8.67
CA LYS A 122 -0.39 14.85 8.38
C LYS A 122 -0.21 15.98 7.37
N THR A 123 0.98 16.54 7.30
CA THR A 123 1.32 17.65 6.42
C THR A 123 2.46 17.27 5.47
N ILE A 124 2.59 18.02 4.38
CA ILE A 124 3.68 17.86 3.43
C ILE A 124 5.03 18.18 4.08
N GLU A 125 5.06 19.13 5.02
CA GLU A 125 6.25 19.54 5.77
C GLU A 125 6.77 18.40 6.63
N GLU A 126 5.88 17.74 7.41
CA GLU A 126 6.23 16.57 8.23
C GLU A 126 6.72 15.41 7.36
N ALA A 127 6.05 15.16 6.23
CA ALA A 127 6.45 14.12 5.28
C ALA A 127 7.81 14.42 4.66
N ARG A 128 8.11 15.68 4.35
CA ARG A 128 9.40 16.13 3.83
C ARG A 128 10.51 15.94 4.85
N GLU A 129 10.29 16.32 6.11
CA GLU A 129 11.27 16.14 7.18
C GLU A 129 11.63 14.66 7.37
N LEU A 130 10.62 13.77 7.38
CA LEU A 130 10.85 12.33 7.42
C LEU A 130 11.62 11.84 6.20
N ALA A 131 11.23 12.25 5.00
CA ALA A 131 11.87 11.86 3.75
C ALA A 131 13.37 12.27 3.73
N GLU A 132 13.68 13.50 4.12
CA GLU A 132 15.06 14.01 4.23
C GLU A 132 15.89 13.21 5.23
N LEU A 133 15.30 12.88 6.39
CA LEU A 133 15.95 12.04 7.40
C LEU A 133 16.27 10.65 6.85
N LEU A 134 15.30 9.98 6.20
CA LEU A 134 15.47 8.64 5.64
C LEU A 134 16.54 8.60 4.55
N VAL A 135 16.52 9.55 3.62
CA VAL A 135 17.52 9.67 2.54
C VAL A 135 18.91 9.92 3.11
N ARG A 136 19.04 10.87 4.05
CA ARG A 136 20.32 11.19 4.69
C ARG A 136 20.89 10.01 5.48
N LEU A 137 20.08 9.31 6.26
CA LEU A 137 20.52 8.12 7.00
C LEU A 137 20.98 7.02 6.05
N SER A 138 20.25 6.76 4.99
CA SER A 138 20.60 5.73 4.00
C SER A 138 21.93 6.05 3.33
N LYS A 139 22.11 7.29 2.86
CA LYS A 139 23.36 7.75 2.24
C LYS A 139 24.56 7.69 3.19
N SER A 140 24.37 7.97 4.50
CA SER A 140 25.44 7.82 5.50
C SER A 140 25.91 6.38 5.69
N LEU A 141 25.07 5.41 5.30
CA LEU A 141 25.37 3.97 5.32
C LEU A 141 25.85 3.44 3.95
N GLY A 142 26.11 4.31 2.98
CA GLY A 142 26.56 3.94 1.64
C GLY A 142 25.47 3.39 0.73
N ILE A 143 24.19 3.62 1.08
CA ILE A 143 23.04 3.18 0.29
C ILE A 143 22.53 4.35 -0.54
N GLU A 144 22.39 4.16 -1.84
CA GLU A 144 21.78 5.16 -2.73
C GLU A 144 20.28 5.23 -2.46
N ALA A 145 19.78 6.42 -2.12
CA ALA A 145 18.40 6.59 -1.70
C ALA A 145 17.77 7.86 -2.23
N SER A 146 16.47 7.75 -2.56
CA SER A 146 15.59 8.88 -2.88
C SER A 146 14.24 8.70 -2.21
N ALA A 147 13.40 9.73 -2.24
CA ALA A 147 12.06 9.67 -1.69
C ALA A 147 11.03 10.34 -2.61
N LEU A 148 9.81 9.83 -2.57
CA LEU A 148 8.59 10.46 -3.06
C LEU A 148 7.71 10.81 -1.87
N ILE A 149 7.02 11.94 -1.95
CA ILE A 149 5.94 12.30 -1.03
C ILE A 149 4.65 12.12 -1.82
N THR A 150 3.77 11.24 -1.34
CA THR A 150 2.55 10.87 -2.05
C THR A 150 1.31 11.16 -1.21
N ASN A 151 0.21 11.49 -1.88
CA ASN A 151 -1.04 11.87 -1.24
C ASN A 151 -1.72 10.67 -0.57
N MET A 152 -2.24 10.88 0.64
CA MET A 152 -3.07 9.95 1.39
C MET A 152 -4.22 10.69 2.11
N ASP A 153 -4.69 11.81 1.56
CA ASP A 153 -5.93 12.46 2.04
C ASP A 153 -7.16 11.68 1.59
N GLU A 154 -7.08 11.02 0.45
CA GLU A 154 -8.06 10.03 0.00
C GLU A 154 -7.42 8.63 -0.12
N PRO A 155 -8.23 7.54 -0.13
CA PRO A 155 -7.72 6.19 -0.35
C PRO A 155 -7.02 6.06 -1.69
N LEU A 156 -5.84 5.43 -1.73
CA LEU A 156 -5.13 5.16 -2.97
C LEU A 156 -5.79 4.01 -3.75
N GLY A 157 -6.17 4.28 -4.99
CA GLY A 157 -7.03 3.38 -5.74
C GLY A 157 -8.46 3.37 -5.20
N VAL A 158 -9.19 2.29 -5.45
CA VAL A 158 -10.60 2.16 -5.06
C VAL A 158 -10.82 1.19 -3.90
N ALA A 159 -9.93 0.23 -3.68
CA ALA A 159 -10.11 -0.84 -2.70
C ALA A 159 -9.39 -0.55 -1.38
N VAL A 160 -10.07 -0.78 -0.27
CA VAL A 160 -9.55 -0.73 1.11
C VAL A 160 -9.98 -1.98 1.87
N GLY A 161 -9.04 -2.89 2.08
CA GLY A 161 -9.25 -4.22 2.66
C GLY A 161 -8.27 -5.21 2.07
N ASN A 162 -7.92 -6.29 2.80
CA ASN A 162 -6.77 -7.11 2.42
C ASN A 162 -6.92 -7.74 1.03
N VAL A 163 -7.89 -8.62 0.84
CA VAL A 163 -8.10 -9.32 -0.44
C VAL A 163 -8.60 -8.37 -1.54
N LEU A 164 -9.39 -7.34 -1.17
CA LEU A 164 -9.87 -6.34 -2.13
C LEU A 164 -8.69 -5.58 -2.77
N GLU A 165 -7.68 -5.21 -1.97
CA GLU A 165 -6.46 -4.55 -2.45
C GLU A 165 -5.59 -5.48 -3.30
N VAL A 166 -5.54 -6.79 -2.98
CA VAL A 166 -4.86 -7.78 -3.85
C VAL A 166 -5.59 -7.89 -5.18
N ARG A 167 -6.94 -7.97 -5.17
CA ARG A 167 -7.75 -8.03 -6.39
C ARG A 167 -7.52 -6.81 -7.29
N GLU A 168 -7.49 -5.60 -6.72
CA GLU A 168 -7.18 -4.39 -7.47
C GLU A 168 -5.75 -4.40 -8.01
N SER A 169 -4.78 -4.88 -7.22
CA SER A 169 -3.39 -5.01 -7.67
C SER A 169 -3.25 -6.00 -8.84
N VAL A 170 -3.93 -7.13 -8.78
CA VAL A 170 -3.95 -8.14 -9.86
C VAL A 170 -4.54 -7.55 -11.14
N ARG A 171 -5.67 -6.83 -11.05
CA ARG A 171 -6.28 -6.16 -12.21
C ARG A 171 -5.34 -5.15 -12.84
N PHE A 172 -4.68 -4.32 -12.02
CA PHE A 172 -3.67 -3.37 -12.51
C PHE A 172 -2.51 -4.09 -13.23
N LEU A 173 -1.96 -5.15 -12.65
CA LEU A 173 -0.85 -5.90 -13.25
C LEU A 173 -1.24 -6.64 -14.54
N ARG A 174 -2.53 -6.87 -14.78
CA ARG A 174 -3.09 -7.39 -16.04
C ARG A 174 -3.38 -6.31 -17.07
N ASP A 175 -2.99 -5.07 -16.82
CA ASP A 175 -3.28 -3.91 -17.68
C ASP A 175 -4.79 -3.66 -17.85
N GLU A 176 -5.61 -4.04 -16.85
CA GLU A 176 -7.02 -3.72 -16.80
C GLU A 176 -7.23 -2.26 -16.35
N PRO A 177 -8.38 -1.64 -16.66
CA PRO A 177 -8.71 -0.29 -16.18
C PRO A 177 -8.57 -0.17 -14.67
N SER A 178 -7.88 0.86 -14.22
CA SER A 178 -7.58 1.13 -12.80
C SER A 178 -7.72 2.62 -12.48
N ALA A 179 -7.81 2.96 -11.19
CA ALA A 179 -7.83 4.34 -10.73
C ALA A 179 -6.55 5.08 -11.17
N ALA A 180 -6.72 6.33 -11.59
CA ALA A 180 -5.64 7.15 -12.15
C ALA A 180 -4.50 7.36 -11.14
N ASP A 181 -4.83 7.65 -9.89
CA ASP A 181 -3.89 7.84 -8.78
C ASP A 181 -3.03 6.59 -8.52
N LEU A 182 -3.65 5.41 -8.45
CA LEU A 182 -2.92 4.14 -8.28
C LEU A 182 -1.98 3.89 -9.45
N SER A 183 -2.47 4.12 -10.66
CA SER A 183 -1.70 3.97 -11.89
C SER A 183 -0.50 4.91 -11.93
N GLU A 184 -0.71 6.19 -11.62
CA GLU A 184 0.34 7.22 -11.59
C GLU A 184 1.42 6.89 -10.56
N VAL A 185 1.03 6.66 -9.29
CA VAL A 185 1.99 6.37 -8.21
C VAL A 185 2.75 5.09 -8.49
N THR A 186 2.08 4.02 -8.96
CA THR A 186 2.75 2.76 -9.29
C THR A 186 3.82 2.95 -10.35
N ARG A 187 3.51 3.63 -11.46
CA ARG A 187 4.44 3.86 -12.56
C ARG A 187 5.63 4.72 -12.13
N ILE A 188 5.36 5.79 -11.39
CA ILE A 188 6.44 6.69 -10.91
C ILE A 188 7.37 5.94 -9.95
N VAL A 189 6.82 5.17 -9.00
CA VAL A 189 7.63 4.37 -8.06
C VAL A 189 8.48 3.34 -8.82
N ALA A 190 7.90 2.63 -9.78
CA ALA A 190 8.65 1.65 -10.58
C ALA A 190 9.76 2.34 -11.40
N VAL A 191 9.44 3.43 -12.10
CA VAL A 191 10.42 4.21 -12.88
C VAL A 191 11.58 4.69 -12.00
N ARG A 192 11.29 5.29 -10.84
CA ARG A 192 12.31 5.79 -9.91
C ARG A 192 13.23 4.70 -9.37
N LEU A 193 12.68 3.52 -9.04
CA LEU A 193 13.50 2.38 -8.63
C LEU A 193 14.42 1.89 -9.75
N LEU A 194 13.96 1.87 -11.00
CA LEU A 194 14.76 1.49 -12.15
C LEU A 194 15.83 2.54 -12.48
N GLU A 195 15.51 3.84 -12.34
CA GLU A 195 16.49 4.95 -12.45
C GLU A 195 17.62 4.79 -11.43
N LEU A 196 17.29 4.58 -10.15
CA LEU A 196 18.26 4.33 -9.08
C LEU A 196 19.15 3.11 -9.39
N LYS A 197 18.56 2.07 -9.99
CA LYS A 197 19.30 0.86 -10.39
C LYS A 197 20.12 1.05 -11.65
N GLY A 198 19.95 2.14 -12.38
CA GLY A 198 20.65 2.41 -13.65
C GLY A 198 20.11 1.58 -14.83
N ILE A 199 18.85 1.15 -14.80
CA ILE A 199 18.21 0.47 -15.93
C ILE A 199 17.95 1.50 -17.04
N PRO A 200 18.37 1.21 -18.29
CA PRO A 200 18.16 2.13 -19.41
C PRO A 200 16.66 2.25 -19.74
N GLU A 201 16.26 3.44 -20.19
CA GLU A 201 14.88 3.75 -20.63
C GLU A 201 13.79 3.26 -19.65
N PRO A 202 13.87 3.63 -18.35
CA PRO A 202 13.05 3.04 -17.30
C PRO A 202 11.55 3.20 -17.55
N ARG A 203 11.10 4.32 -18.13
CA ARG A 203 9.69 4.54 -18.50
C ARG A 203 9.19 3.52 -19.53
N SER A 204 9.95 3.34 -20.60
CA SER A 204 9.64 2.35 -21.65
C SER A 204 9.65 0.94 -21.09
N ALA A 205 10.62 0.61 -20.23
CA ALA A 205 10.69 -0.70 -19.57
C ALA A 205 9.46 -0.99 -18.71
N VAL A 206 9.01 -0.02 -17.90
CA VAL A 206 7.80 -0.13 -17.06
C VAL A 206 6.55 -0.38 -17.92
N GLU A 207 6.31 0.45 -18.94
CA GLU A 207 5.14 0.29 -19.81
C GLU A 207 5.14 -1.05 -20.54
N LYS A 208 6.31 -1.49 -21.02
CA LYS A 208 6.47 -2.79 -21.65
C LYS A 208 6.21 -3.94 -20.67
N ALA A 209 6.68 -3.85 -19.43
CA ALA A 209 6.47 -4.89 -18.43
C ALA A 209 4.98 -5.06 -18.08
N ILE A 210 4.22 -3.96 -18.07
CA ILE A 210 2.77 -3.98 -17.85
C ILE A 210 2.04 -4.54 -19.08
N SER A 211 2.20 -3.88 -20.24
CA SER A 211 1.43 -4.19 -21.44
C SER A 211 1.71 -5.58 -22.05
N SER A 212 2.89 -6.15 -21.79
CA SER A 212 3.22 -7.52 -22.20
C SER A 212 2.74 -8.61 -21.24
N GLY A 213 2.20 -8.22 -20.07
CA GLY A 213 1.84 -9.15 -18.99
C GLY A 213 3.03 -9.67 -18.17
N ALA A 214 4.28 -9.25 -18.46
CA ALA A 214 5.46 -9.72 -17.75
C ALA A 214 5.44 -9.37 -16.25
N ALA A 215 4.86 -8.23 -15.87
CA ALA A 215 4.70 -7.83 -14.49
C ALA A 215 3.71 -8.76 -13.75
N TYR A 216 2.60 -9.14 -14.37
CA TYR A 216 1.66 -10.09 -13.80
C TYR A 216 2.26 -11.49 -13.65
N GLU A 217 2.97 -11.98 -14.66
CA GLU A 217 3.67 -13.29 -14.56
C GLU A 217 4.73 -13.27 -13.46
N LYS A 218 5.46 -12.15 -13.29
CA LYS A 218 6.40 -11.98 -12.18
C LYS A 218 5.71 -12.00 -10.81
N PHE A 219 4.52 -11.41 -10.70
CA PHE A 219 3.71 -11.51 -9.49
C PHE A 219 3.26 -12.95 -9.21
N ARG A 220 2.85 -13.71 -10.23
CA ARG A 220 2.51 -15.15 -10.09
C ARG A 220 3.71 -15.99 -9.65
N GLU A 221 4.89 -15.80 -10.27
CA GLU A 221 6.13 -16.46 -9.86
C GLU A 221 6.46 -16.18 -8.37
N PHE A 222 6.33 -14.93 -7.97
CA PHE A 222 6.53 -14.51 -6.59
C PHE A 222 5.54 -15.18 -5.62
N VAL A 223 4.25 -15.18 -5.95
CA VAL A 223 3.20 -15.81 -5.14
C VAL A 223 3.46 -17.32 -5.00
N THR A 224 3.79 -18.01 -6.11
CA THR A 224 4.14 -19.44 -6.08
C THR A 224 5.38 -19.71 -5.22
N ALA A 225 6.42 -18.88 -5.33
CA ALA A 225 7.65 -19.05 -4.55
C ALA A 225 7.46 -18.89 -3.04
N GLN A 226 6.35 -18.25 -2.63
CA GLN A 226 5.92 -18.10 -1.23
C GLN A 226 4.68 -18.96 -0.90
N ASP A 227 4.53 -20.11 -1.55
CA ASP A 227 3.52 -21.14 -1.29
C ASP A 227 2.07 -20.73 -1.62
N GLY A 228 1.86 -19.55 -2.22
CA GLY A 228 0.53 -19.06 -2.55
C GLY A 228 -0.09 -19.76 -3.77
N ASP A 229 -1.40 -19.95 -3.72
CA ASP A 229 -2.18 -20.50 -4.82
C ASP A 229 -2.44 -19.44 -5.90
N THR A 230 -1.70 -19.52 -7.00
CA THR A 230 -1.89 -18.62 -8.14
C THR A 230 -3.20 -18.87 -8.91
N GLY A 231 -3.83 -20.03 -8.75
CA GLY A 231 -5.15 -20.29 -9.30
C GLY A 231 -6.23 -19.46 -8.60
N ALA A 232 -6.05 -19.19 -7.30
CA ALA A 232 -6.96 -18.36 -6.54
C ALA A 232 -6.94 -16.87 -6.97
N LEU A 233 -5.89 -16.40 -7.66
CA LEU A 233 -5.81 -15.02 -8.15
C LEU A 233 -6.92 -14.67 -9.16
N GLU A 234 -7.51 -15.68 -9.82
CA GLU A 234 -8.64 -15.49 -10.73
C GLU A 234 -9.96 -15.23 -9.98
N ASN A 235 -10.08 -15.79 -8.77
CA ASN A 235 -11.28 -15.68 -7.96
C ASN A 235 -10.90 -15.63 -6.47
N LEU A 236 -10.35 -14.51 -6.06
CA LEU A 236 -9.97 -14.26 -4.67
C LEU A 236 -11.19 -14.29 -3.74
N PRO A 237 -11.07 -14.79 -2.51
CA PRO A 237 -12.18 -15.01 -1.58
C PRO A 237 -12.66 -13.68 -0.96
N VAL A 238 -13.34 -12.86 -1.75
CA VAL A 238 -14.03 -11.64 -1.30
C VAL A 238 -15.39 -12.01 -0.76
N THR A 239 -15.80 -11.41 0.35
CA THR A 239 -17.17 -11.55 0.86
C THR A 239 -18.18 -10.83 -0.04
N ASP A 240 -19.47 -11.13 0.14
CA ASP A 240 -20.52 -10.43 -0.61
C ASP A 240 -20.61 -8.94 -0.24
N VAL A 241 -21.10 -8.13 -1.17
CA VAL A 241 -21.51 -6.74 -0.89
C VAL A 241 -22.74 -6.79 0.02
N VAL A 242 -22.59 -6.24 1.22
CA VAL A 242 -23.66 -6.20 2.22
C VAL A 242 -24.41 -4.88 2.23
N GLN A 243 -23.79 -3.81 1.73
CA GLN A 243 -24.37 -2.47 1.65
C GLN A 243 -23.73 -1.63 0.55
N GLU A 244 -24.55 -0.97 -0.25
CA GLU A 244 -24.14 0.18 -1.06
C GLU A 244 -24.54 1.48 -0.34
N VAL A 245 -23.64 2.46 -0.37
CA VAL A 245 -23.85 3.80 0.21
C VAL A 245 -24.03 4.76 -0.95
N GLY A 246 -25.19 5.44 -0.99
CA GLY A 246 -25.49 6.46 -1.98
C GLY A 246 -24.96 7.84 -1.59
N ALA A 247 -24.72 8.69 -2.58
CA ALA A 247 -24.41 10.10 -2.38
C ALA A 247 -25.56 10.80 -1.62
N PRO A 248 -25.28 11.58 -0.58
CA PRO A 248 -26.31 12.25 0.23
C PRO A 248 -26.99 13.42 -0.50
N GLN A 249 -26.37 13.91 -1.55
CA GLN A 249 -26.87 15.02 -2.40
C GLN A 249 -26.18 15.00 -3.77
N THR A 250 -26.77 15.67 -4.74
CA THR A 250 -26.14 15.95 -6.03
C THR A 250 -25.06 17.02 -5.88
N GLY A 251 -23.95 16.90 -6.61
CA GLY A 251 -22.86 17.87 -6.62
C GLY A 251 -21.53 17.27 -7.01
N TYR A 252 -20.44 17.88 -6.56
CA TYR A 252 -19.07 17.43 -6.81
C TYR A 252 -18.43 16.90 -5.53
N VAL A 253 -17.70 15.81 -5.63
CA VAL A 253 -16.96 15.24 -4.51
C VAL A 253 -15.79 16.17 -4.15
N ALA A 254 -15.95 16.95 -3.10
CA ALA A 254 -14.88 17.83 -2.60
C ALA A 254 -13.82 17.05 -1.80
N GLN A 255 -14.22 15.98 -1.12
CA GLN A 255 -13.33 15.15 -0.34
C GLN A 255 -13.93 13.77 -0.08
N ILE A 256 -13.06 12.75 -0.09
CA ILE A 256 -13.33 11.46 0.54
C ILE A 256 -12.15 11.10 1.46
N GLU A 257 -12.33 11.35 2.76
CA GLU A 257 -11.25 11.27 3.73
C GLU A 257 -10.75 9.83 3.94
N ALA A 258 -9.47 9.60 3.65
CA ALA A 258 -8.86 8.28 3.75
C ALA A 258 -8.98 7.67 5.16
N LEU A 259 -8.83 8.46 6.23
CA LEU A 259 -8.91 7.97 7.60
C LEU A 259 -10.30 7.42 7.94
N GLY A 260 -11.38 8.12 7.54
CA GLY A 260 -12.75 7.67 7.75
C GLY A 260 -13.04 6.36 7.02
N VAL A 261 -12.64 6.25 5.75
CA VAL A 261 -12.75 5.00 4.97
C VAL A 261 -11.93 3.87 5.59
N GLY A 262 -10.69 4.15 6.05
CA GLY A 262 -9.86 3.16 6.74
C GLY A 262 -10.48 2.67 8.06
N ARG A 263 -11.12 3.57 8.83
CA ARG A 263 -11.88 3.20 10.04
C ARG A 263 -13.11 2.35 9.73
N ALA A 264 -13.82 2.66 8.65
CA ALA A 264 -14.93 1.83 8.20
C ALA A 264 -14.47 0.40 7.86
N ALA A 265 -13.40 0.25 7.08
CA ALA A 265 -12.82 -1.05 6.77
C ALA A 265 -12.37 -1.82 8.05
N LEU A 266 -11.77 -1.11 9.02
CA LEU A 266 -11.38 -1.68 10.31
C LEU A 266 -12.58 -2.20 11.10
N LEU A 267 -13.70 -1.46 11.15
CA LEU A 267 -14.92 -1.88 11.83
C LEU A 267 -15.58 -3.09 11.17
N LEU A 268 -15.53 -3.18 9.84
CA LEU A 268 -15.98 -4.36 9.11
C LEU A 268 -15.17 -5.61 9.45
N GLY A 269 -13.89 -5.44 9.84
CA GLY A 269 -13.00 -6.53 10.22
C GLY A 269 -11.73 -6.65 9.42
N ALA A 270 -11.44 -5.74 8.50
CA ALA A 270 -10.24 -5.78 7.65
C ALA A 270 -8.92 -5.49 8.39
N GLY A 271 -8.96 -5.08 9.66
CA GLY A 271 -7.78 -4.73 10.44
C GLY A 271 -7.86 -5.15 11.90
N ARG A 272 -6.81 -4.82 12.68
CA ARG A 272 -6.67 -5.14 14.10
C ARG A 272 -6.80 -3.87 14.94
N LEU A 273 -7.71 -3.87 15.91
CA LEU A 273 -7.80 -2.81 16.93
C LEU A 273 -6.68 -2.97 17.96
N LYS A 274 -6.31 -4.20 18.27
CA LYS A 274 -5.20 -4.55 19.17
C LYS A 274 -4.42 -5.73 18.63
N LYS A 275 -3.18 -5.88 19.09
CA LYS A 275 -2.32 -7.01 18.72
C LYS A 275 -2.98 -8.34 19.12
N GLY A 276 -3.10 -9.26 18.14
CA GLY A 276 -3.71 -10.58 18.34
C GLY A 276 -5.17 -10.68 17.89
N ASP A 277 -5.82 -9.56 17.50
CA ASP A 277 -7.16 -9.63 16.93
C ASP A 277 -7.12 -10.41 15.60
N GLU A 278 -8.18 -11.19 15.36
CA GLU A 278 -8.39 -11.86 14.09
C GLU A 278 -8.81 -10.85 13.01
N VAL A 279 -8.25 -11.02 11.83
CA VAL A 279 -8.57 -10.22 10.63
C VAL A 279 -9.39 -11.10 9.69
N ASP A 280 -10.51 -10.58 9.23
CA ASP A 280 -11.24 -11.16 8.11
C ASP A 280 -10.65 -10.62 6.79
N PRO A 281 -9.96 -11.43 6.00
CA PRO A 281 -9.31 -10.95 4.79
C PRO A 281 -10.29 -10.59 3.68
N GLY A 282 -11.51 -11.14 3.70
CA GLY A 282 -12.50 -10.97 2.65
C GLY A 282 -13.32 -9.69 2.73
N VAL A 283 -13.26 -8.96 3.87
CA VAL A 283 -14.06 -7.76 4.09
C VAL A 283 -13.32 -6.47 3.74
N GLY A 284 -14.08 -5.39 3.52
CA GLY A 284 -13.51 -4.08 3.25
C GLY A 284 -14.47 -3.10 2.64
N VAL A 285 -13.90 -2.07 2.03
CA VAL A 285 -14.60 -0.94 1.40
C VAL A 285 -14.08 -0.76 -0.03
N GLU A 286 -14.98 -0.60 -0.97
CA GLU A 286 -14.67 -0.19 -2.34
C GLU A 286 -15.26 1.21 -2.58
N VAL A 287 -14.40 2.17 -2.88
CA VAL A 287 -14.75 3.56 -3.16
C VAL A 287 -14.95 3.70 -4.66
N LEU A 288 -16.15 4.09 -5.09
CA LEU A 288 -16.54 4.13 -6.51
C LEU A 288 -16.29 5.50 -7.15
N ILE A 289 -15.86 6.46 -6.37
CA ILE A 289 -15.68 7.86 -6.75
C ILE A 289 -14.32 8.39 -6.27
N LYS A 290 -13.91 9.53 -6.83
CA LYS A 290 -12.72 10.29 -6.41
C LYS A 290 -13.07 11.75 -6.18
N SER A 291 -12.23 12.48 -5.43
CA SER A 291 -12.34 13.93 -5.31
C SER A 291 -12.33 14.57 -6.69
N GLY A 292 -13.27 15.47 -6.95
CA GLY A 292 -13.51 16.10 -8.26
C GLY A 292 -14.61 15.46 -9.11
N ASP A 293 -15.01 14.21 -8.82
CA ASP A 293 -16.09 13.54 -9.56
C ASP A 293 -17.46 14.22 -9.32
N GLU A 294 -18.31 14.28 -10.35
CA GLU A 294 -19.70 14.66 -10.24
C GLU A 294 -20.55 13.47 -9.81
N VAL A 295 -21.50 13.68 -8.90
CA VAL A 295 -22.40 12.65 -8.39
C VAL A 295 -23.84 13.15 -8.31
N GLU A 296 -24.80 12.24 -8.50
CA GLU A 296 -26.22 12.49 -8.28
C GLU A 296 -26.65 11.96 -6.91
N GLU A 297 -27.66 12.60 -6.28
CA GLU A 297 -28.24 12.09 -5.02
C GLU A 297 -28.70 10.64 -5.18
N GLY A 298 -28.29 9.78 -4.24
CA GLY A 298 -28.57 8.35 -4.26
C GLY A 298 -27.68 7.51 -5.17
N GLN A 299 -26.82 8.10 -6.01
CA GLN A 299 -25.84 7.35 -6.80
C GLN A 299 -24.92 6.57 -5.87
N PRO A 300 -24.69 5.25 -6.11
CA PRO A 300 -23.74 4.47 -5.32
C PRO A 300 -22.32 5.07 -5.38
N VAL A 301 -21.76 5.43 -4.23
CA VAL A 301 -20.42 6.03 -4.09
C VAL A 301 -19.44 5.12 -3.35
N VAL A 302 -19.97 4.18 -2.55
CA VAL A 302 -19.16 3.21 -1.82
C VAL A 302 -19.89 1.88 -1.71
N ARG A 303 -19.15 0.77 -1.80
CA ARG A 303 -19.61 -0.59 -1.47
C ARG A 303 -18.91 -1.09 -0.23
N LEU A 304 -19.67 -1.70 0.69
CA LEU A 304 -19.16 -2.37 1.87
C LEU A 304 -19.23 -3.88 1.67
N TYR A 305 -18.12 -4.56 1.95
CA TYR A 305 -17.96 -6.01 1.90
C TYR A 305 -17.81 -6.54 3.32
N GLY A 306 -18.65 -7.52 3.71
CA GLY A 306 -18.59 -8.13 5.03
C GLY A 306 -19.81 -7.85 5.89
N GLY A 307 -19.82 -8.38 7.11
CA GLY A 307 -21.05 -8.52 7.89
C GLY A 307 -21.09 -7.93 9.30
N ARG A 308 -20.00 -7.38 9.87
CA ARG A 308 -20.04 -6.80 11.22
C ARG A 308 -19.98 -5.29 11.21
N ASN A 309 -20.70 -4.65 12.14
CA ASN A 309 -20.73 -3.19 12.34
C ASN A 309 -21.05 -2.37 11.07
N VAL A 310 -21.85 -2.91 10.15
CA VAL A 310 -22.15 -2.31 8.85
C VAL A 310 -22.74 -0.91 9.00
N GLU A 311 -23.72 -0.73 9.90
CA GLU A 311 -24.35 0.57 10.15
C GLU A 311 -23.33 1.66 10.55
N LYS A 312 -22.42 1.32 11.49
CA LYS A 312 -21.36 2.26 11.90
C LYS A 312 -20.33 2.51 10.79
N ALA A 313 -20.06 1.51 9.95
CA ALA A 313 -19.20 1.68 8.79
C ALA A 313 -19.83 2.65 7.77
N VAL A 314 -21.13 2.57 7.54
CA VAL A 314 -21.90 3.52 6.71
C VAL A 314 -21.79 4.94 7.27
N GLU A 315 -22.01 5.12 8.59
CA GLU A 315 -21.87 6.43 9.24
C GLU A 315 -20.47 7.04 9.05
N LEU A 316 -19.41 6.21 9.19
CA LEU A 316 -18.03 6.67 8.99
C LEU A 316 -17.74 7.05 7.54
N VAL A 317 -18.24 6.30 6.58
CA VAL A 317 -18.08 6.59 5.16
C VAL A 317 -18.81 7.88 4.79
N LEU A 318 -20.06 8.03 5.22
CA LEU A 318 -20.82 9.27 4.99
C LEU A 318 -20.15 10.49 5.66
N GLY A 319 -19.60 10.32 6.87
CA GLY A 319 -18.85 11.36 7.54
C GLY A 319 -17.51 11.72 6.88
N ALA A 320 -16.93 10.79 6.11
CA ALA A 320 -15.71 10.97 5.35
C ALA A 320 -15.94 11.65 3.97
N LEU A 321 -17.18 11.68 3.50
CA LEU A 321 -17.57 12.24 2.21
C LEU A 321 -18.02 13.68 2.36
N LYS A 322 -17.46 14.58 1.54
CA LYS A 322 -17.94 15.96 1.38
C LYS A 322 -18.29 16.21 -0.06
N ILE A 323 -19.48 16.76 -0.28
CA ILE A 323 -19.98 17.16 -1.60
C ILE A 323 -20.17 18.66 -1.59
N SER A 324 -19.75 19.34 -2.66
CA SER A 324 -19.87 20.78 -2.89
C SER A 324 -20.72 21.06 -4.12
N ASP A 325 -21.23 22.30 -4.21
CA ASP A 325 -22.00 22.78 -5.38
C ASP A 325 -21.09 23.20 -6.55
N THR A 326 -19.77 23.28 -6.32
CA THR A 326 -18.79 23.70 -7.32
C THR A 326 -17.77 22.60 -7.54
N PRO A 327 -17.30 22.39 -8.80
CA PRO A 327 -16.25 21.44 -9.08
C PRO A 327 -14.96 21.81 -8.34
N ASP A 328 -14.30 20.81 -7.81
CA ASP A 328 -12.98 20.93 -7.19
C ASP A 328 -11.95 20.20 -8.07
N GLU A 329 -10.68 20.59 -8.00
CA GLU A 329 -9.64 19.90 -8.76
C GLU A 329 -9.29 18.57 -8.08
N HIS A 330 -9.00 17.55 -8.89
CA HIS A 330 -8.43 16.31 -8.36
C HIS A 330 -7.10 16.61 -7.66
N PRO A 331 -6.93 16.20 -6.40
CA PRO A 331 -5.67 16.43 -5.70
C PRO A 331 -4.56 15.61 -6.38
N PRO A 332 -3.34 16.18 -6.52
CA PRO A 332 -2.23 15.45 -7.13
C PRO A 332 -1.85 14.22 -6.29
N ALA A 333 -1.60 13.09 -6.95
CA ALA A 333 -1.16 11.87 -6.28
C ALA A 333 0.28 11.97 -5.78
N ILE A 334 1.13 12.77 -6.45
CA ILE A 334 2.52 13.04 -6.08
C ILE A 334 2.64 14.48 -5.57
N LEU A 335 3.03 14.64 -4.30
CA LEU A 335 3.18 15.94 -3.63
C LEU A 335 4.60 16.47 -3.66
N GLY A 336 5.59 15.62 -3.91
CA GLY A 336 6.99 16.01 -3.97
C GLY A 336 7.96 14.85 -4.16
N SER A 337 9.23 15.19 -4.38
CA SER A 337 10.31 14.21 -4.48
C SER A 337 11.63 14.77 -3.93
N LEU A 338 12.50 13.87 -3.43
CA LEU A 338 13.84 14.16 -2.95
C LEU A 338 14.84 13.16 -3.59
N GLN A 339 16.02 13.65 -3.94
CA GLN A 339 17.12 12.86 -4.50
C GLN A 339 18.31 12.83 -3.55
#